data_c3f3050ce3f3e56f5ff4917a8ca9964e
#
_entry.id   c3f3050ce3f3e56f5ff4917a8ca9964e
#
_cell.length_a   1.000
_cell.length_b   1.000
_cell.length_c   1.000
_cell.angle_alpha   90.00
_cell.angle_beta   90.00
_cell.angle_gamma   90.00
#
_symmetry.space_group_name_H-M   'P 1'
#
loop_
_entity.id
_entity.type
_entity.pdbx_description
1 polymer ?
#
loop_
_entity_poly.entity_id
_entity_poly.type
_entity_poly.pdbx_seq_one_letter_code
_entity_poly.pdbx_strand_id
1 'polypeptide(L)'
;MDGMDTVYSLEVWVPDGEQWRWSAIGAYPTLDMAVAVGEGFLSVKPYRVRRVTGVGGGFYDFLAEEVFANALTGRMRLLREKFGHKGRG
;
A
#
# COMPACT_ATOMS: atom_id res chain seq x y z
N MET A 1 19.74 5.57 -19.61
CA MET A 1 18.92 5.37 -18.62
C MET A 1 18.06 6.52 -18.39
N ASP A 2 16.93 6.29 -18.25
CA ASP A 2 16.02 7.24 -18.17
C ASP A 2 15.85 7.78 -16.85
N GLY A 3 16.49 7.41 -15.95
CA GLY A 3 16.44 8.01 -14.69
C GLY A 3 15.17 7.86 -13.92
N MET A 4 14.30 7.04 -14.40
CA MET A 4 13.08 6.78 -13.67
C MET A 4 13.01 5.33 -13.32
N ASP A 5 13.06 5.07 -12.05
CA ASP A 5 12.96 3.72 -11.57
C ASP A 5 11.60 3.54 -10.95
N THR A 6 10.95 2.47 -11.30
CA THR A 6 9.63 2.18 -10.77
C THR A 6 9.67 0.86 -10.03
N VAL A 7 9.16 0.86 -8.81
CA VAL A 7 9.00 -0.38 -8.05
C VAL A 7 7.59 -0.41 -7.51
N TYR A 8 7.15 -1.60 -7.16
CA TYR A 8 5.82 -1.82 -6.61
C TYR A 8 5.98 -2.23 -5.15
N SER A 9 5.59 -1.33 -4.27
CA SER A 9 5.79 -1.50 -2.83
C SER A 9 4.59 -2.23 -2.24
N LEU A 10 4.85 -3.38 -1.64
CA LEU A 10 3.80 -4.15 -1.00
C LEU A 10 3.72 -3.70 0.45
N GLU A 11 2.53 -3.27 0.87
CA GLU A 11 2.34 -2.68 2.18
C GLU A 11 1.20 -3.37 2.89
N VAL A 12 1.36 -3.59 4.18
CA VAL A 12 0.36 -4.26 4.97
C VAL A 12 -0.07 -3.35 6.11
N TRP A 13 -1.34 -3.45 6.49
CA TRP A 13 -1.92 -2.62 7.55
C TRP A 13 -1.62 -3.30 8.88
N VAL A 14 -0.85 -2.64 9.72
CA VAL A 14 -0.38 -3.25 10.96
C VAL A 14 -0.56 -2.31 12.13
N PRO A 15 -0.66 -2.84 13.33
CA PRO A 15 -0.75 -2.01 14.52
C PRO A 15 0.60 -1.36 14.81
N ASP A 16 0.54 -0.15 15.36
CA ASP A 16 1.73 0.59 15.70
C ASP A 16 1.38 1.39 16.94
N GLY A 17 1.59 0.79 18.10
CA GLY A 17 1.16 1.39 19.35
C GLY A 17 -0.36 1.39 19.41
N GLU A 18 -0.94 2.55 19.60
CA GLU A 18 -2.38 2.67 19.66
C GLU A 18 -2.97 3.02 18.32
N GLN A 19 -2.16 3.07 17.29
CA GLN A 19 -2.62 3.41 15.96
C GLN A 19 -2.31 2.31 15.00
N TRP A 20 -2.80 2.44 13.79
CA TRP A 20 -2.50 1.49 12.71
C TRP A 20 -1.85 2.25 11.59
N ARG A 21 -0.98 1.59 10.88
CA ARG A 21 -0.29 2.23 9.77
C ARG A 21 0.03 1.23 8.68
N TRP A 22 0.34 1.75 7.50
CA TRP A 22 0.80 0.93 6.41
C TRP A 22 2.30 0.72 6.56
N SER A 23 2.71 -0.53 6.49
CA SER A 23 4.11 -0.88 6.62
C SER A 23 4.57 -1.55 5.35
N ALA A 24 5.60 -1.02 4.73
CA ALA A 24 6.16 -1.61 3.51
C ALA A 24 6.96 -2.83 3.89
N ILE A 25 6.67 -3.96 3.25
CA ILE A 25 7.35 -5.20 3.57
C ILE A 25 8.13 -5.75 2.38
N GLY A 26 8.05 -5.12 1.23
CA GLY A 26 8.82 -5.56 0.09
C GLY A 26 8.59 -4.66 -1.10
N ALA A 27 9.52 -4.70 -2.03
CA ALA A 27 9.41 -3.94 -3.26
C ALA A 27 9.72 -4.88 -4.42
N TYR A 28 8.93 -4.79 -5.46
CA TYR A 28 9.00 -5.73 -6.56
C TYR A 28 9.02 -5.00 -7.90
N PRO A 29 9.61 -5.59 -8.92
CA PRO A 29 9.70 -4.91 -10.21
C PRO A 29 8.37 -4.81 -10.97
N THR A 30 7.40 -5.66 -10.65
CA THR A 30 6.11 -5.60 -11.33
C THR A 30 4.98 -5.70 -10.34
N LEU A 31 3.83 -5.20 -10.76
CA LEU A 31 2.63 -5.29 -9.94
C LEU A 31 2.25 -6.74 -9.70
N ASP A 32 2.34 -7.56 -10.75
CA ASP A 32 1.97 -8.97 -10.63
C ASP A 32 2.77 -9.68 -9.56
N MET A 33 4.05 -9.39 -9.46
CA MET A 33 4.88 -10.02 -8.45
C MET A 33 4.48 -9.58 -7.06
N ALA A 34 4.23 -8.29 -6.90
CA ALA A 34 3.83 -7.78 -5.60
C ALA A 34 2.51 -8.40 -5.15
N VAL A 35 1.55 -8.48 -6.07
CA VAL A 35 0.24 -9.06 -5.75
C VAL A 35 0.39 -10.54 -5.44
N ALA A 36 1.21 -11.27 -6.20
CA ALA A 36 1.40 -12.68 -5.95
C ALA A 36 1.95 -12.94 -4.56
N VAL A 37 2.91 -12.12 -4.13
CA VAL A 37 3.46 -12.26 -2.79
C VAL A 37 2.38 -11.93 -1.75
N GLY A 38 1.62 -10.87 -1.99
CA GLY A 38 0.56 -10.49 -1.07
C GLY A 38 -0.47 -11.58 -0.92
N GLU A 39 -0.90 -12.16 -2.04
CA GLU A 39 -1.89 -13.23 -1.98
C GLU A 39 -1.35 -14.47 -1.29
N GLY A 40 -0.07 -14.74 -1.42
CA GLY A 40 0.53 -15.90 -0.81
C GLY A 40 0.75 -15.78 0.68
N PHE A 41 1.07 -14.58 1.16
CA PHE A 41 1.41 -14.40 2.57
C PHE A 41 0.47 -13.50 3.35
N LEU A 42 -0.27 -12.65 2.65
CA LEU A 42 -1.08 -11.66 3.34
C LEU A 42 -2.55 -11.72 2.99
N SER A 43 -3.00 -12.86 2.47
CA SER A 43 -4.39 -12.93 2.01
C SER A 43 -5.40 -12.69 3.12
N VAL A 44 -5.00 -12.91 4.38
CA VAL A 44 -5.91 -12.70 5.50
C VAL A 44 -5.71 -11.37 6.19
N LYS A 45 -4.91 -10.49 5.60
CA LYS A 45 -4.66 -9.17 6.17
C LYS A 45 -4.92 -8.11 5.11
N PRO A 46 -5.31 -6.90 5.52
CA PRO A 46 -5.43 -5.83 4.54
C PRO A 46 -4.05 -5.49 3.99
N TYR A 47 -3.90 -5.53 2.68
CA TYR A 47 -2.65 -5.11 2.06
C TYR A 47 -2.94 -4.32 0.80
N ARG A 48 -1.98 -3.54 0.39
CA ARG A 48 -2.08 -2.76 -0.83
C ARG A 48 -0.73 -2.75 -1.52
N VAL A 49 -0.73 -2.33 -2.76
CA VAL A 49 0.50 -2.15 -3.51
C VAL A 49 0.50 -0.72 -4.03
N ARG A 50 1.60 -0.01 -3.82
CA ARG A 50 1.77 1.31 -4.38
C ARG A 50 2.86 1.28 -5.42
N ARG A 51 2.61 1.97 -6.53
CA ARG A 51 3.64 2.12 -7.53
C ARG A 51 4.46 3.34 -7.14
N VAL A 52 5.75 3.15 -6.95
CA VAL A 52 6.64 4.21 -6.52
C VAL A 52 7.61 4.48 -7.65
N THR A 53 7.59 5.71 -8.14
CA THR A 53 8.41 6.09 -9.27
C THR A 53 9.30 7.24 -8.86
N GLY A 54 10.60 7.09 -9.11
CA GLY A 54 11.52 8.18 -8.83
C GLY A 54 11.41 9.22 -9.91
N VAL A 55 11.36 10.47 -9.50
CA VAL A 55 11.27 11.56 -10.46
C VAL A 55 12.32 12.58 -10.12
N GLY A 56 12.80 13.27 -11.14
CA GLY A 56 13.79 14.30 -10.93
C GLY A 56 15.11 13.73 -10.50
N GLY A 57 15.98 14.56 -10.04
CA GLY A 57 17.28 14.11 -9.61
C GLY A 57 17.43 14.13 -8.12
N GLY A 58 16.40 14.44 -7.42
CA GLY A 58 16.48 14.55 -5.98
C GLY A 58 16.44 13.22 -5.31
N PHE A 59 17.16 13.13 -4.21
CA PHE A 59 17.24 11.89 -3.47
C PHE A 59 15.90 11.46 -2.91
N TYR A 60 15.05 12.42 -2.58
CA TYR A 60 13.75 12.10 -2.01
C TYR A 60 12.59 12.37 -2.96
N ASP A 61 12.90 12.65 -4.20
CA ASP A 61 11.84 12.94 -5.13
C ASP A 61 11.25 11.67 -5.68
N PHE A 62 10.01 11.39 -5.34
CA PHE A 62 9.33 10.25 -5.89
C PHE A 62 7.84 10.47 -5.82
N LEU A 63 7.13 9.71 -6.64
CA LEU A 63 5.69 9.70 -6.65
C LEU A 63 5.23 8.32 -6.24
N ALA A 64 4.24 8.26 -5.40
CA ALA A 64 3.70 6.98 -4.97
C ALA A 64 2.19 7.01 -5.14
N GLU A 65 1.65 5.97 -5.75
CA GLU A 65 0.20 5.90 -5.90
C GLU A 65 -0.27 4.48 -5.71
N GLU A 66 -1.38 4.31 -5.05
CA GLU A 66 -1.93 2.99 -4.83
C GLU A 66 -2.48 2.44 -6.13
N VAL A 67 -2.03 1.26 -6.51
CA VAL A 67 -2.49 0.64 -7.77
C VAL A 67 -3.22 -0.67 -7.52
N PHE A 68 -3.23 -1.16 -6.28
CA PHE A 68 -3.95 -2.37 -5.94
C PHE A 68 -4.25 -2.40 -4.45
N ALA A 69 -5.43 -2.87 -4.09
CA ALA A 69 -5.77 -3.10 -2.68
C ALA A 69 -6.61 -4.36 -2.64
N ASN A 70 -6.34 -5.23 -1.66
CA ASN A 70 -7.09 -6.47 -1.62
C ASN A 70 -8.49 -6.24 -1.04
N ALA A 71 -9.31 -7.28 -1.08
CA ALA A 71 -10.71 -7.16 -0.67
C ALA A 71 -10.86 -6.75 0.80
N LEU A 72 -9.95 -7.24 1.65
CA LEU A 72 -10.01 -6.87 3.06
C LEU A 72 -9.75 -5.39 3.26
N THR A 73 -8.83 -4.83 2.46
CA THR A 73 -8.57 -3.40 2.53
C THR A 73 -9.80 -2.62 2.10
N GLY A 74 -10.44 -3.05 1.03
CA GLY A 74 -11.66 -2.39 0.59
C GLY A 74 -12.76 -2.42 1.62
N ARG A 75 -12.93 -3.58 2.27
CA ARG A 75 -13.94 -3.71 3.28
C ARG A 75 -13.62 -2.84 4.50
N MET A 76 -12.35 -2.81 4.89
CA MET A 76 -11.93 -2.00 6.01
C MET A 76 -12.24 -0.52 5.75
N ARG A 77 -11.97 -0.06 4.55
CA ARG A 77 -12.20 1.33 4.20
C ARG A 77 -13.68 1.68 4.20
N LEU A 78 -14.50 0.75 3.74
CA LEU A 78 -15.94 0.95 3.77
C LEU A 78 -16.45 1.09 5.18
N LEU A 79 -15.96 0.24 6.08
CA LEU A 79 -16.39 0.29 7.47
C LEU A 79 -15.94 1.58 8.13
N ARG A 80 -14.74 2.02 7.85
CA ARG A 80 -14.25 3.27 8.43
C ARG A 80 -15.06 4.45 7.92
N GLU A 81 -15.39 4.45 6.65
CA GLU A 81 -16.14 5.52 6.08
C GLU A 81 -17.53 5.56 6.67
N LYS A 82 -18.11 4.37 6.87
CA LYS A 82 -19.46 4.27 7.38
C LYS A 82 -19.58 4.62 8.85
N PHE A 83 -18.65 4.16 9.68
CA PHE A 83 -18.73 4.36 11.10
C PHE A 83 -17.87 5.50 11.64
N GLY A 84 -16.89 5.93 10.88
CA GLY A 84 -16.05 7.01 11.31
C GLY A 84 -16.79 8.32 11.44
N HIS A 85 -17.75 8.54 10.56
CA HIS A 85 -18.52 9.75 10.61
C HIS A 85 -19.38 9.84 11.84
N LYS A 86 -19.92 8.71 12.25
CA LYS A 86 -20.75 8.71 13.37
C LYS A 86 -20.02 9.05 14.62
N GLY A 87 -18.81 8.67 14.70
CA GLY A 87 -18.03 8.95 15.87
C GLY A 87 -17.73 10.40 16.08
N ARG A 88 -17.98 11.21 15.05
CA ARG A 88 -17.72 12.56 15.19
C ARG A 88 -18.91 13.29 15.55
N GLY A 89 -19.94 12.73 15.36
CA GLY A 89 -21.28 13.14 15.70
C GLY A 89 -21.55 14.40 16.19
#